data_ba6e44372406544981e5bed5adebb802
#
_entry.id   ba6e44372406544981e5bed5adebb802
#
_cell.length_a   1.000
_cell.length_b   1.000
_cell.length_c   1.000
_cell.angle_alpha   90.00
_cell.angle_beta   90.00
_cell.angle_gamma   90.00
#
_symmetry.space_group_name_H-M   'P 1'
#
loop_
_entity.id
_entity.type
_entity.pdbx_description
1 polymer ?
#
loop_
_entity_poly.entity_id
_entity_poly.type
_entity_poly.pdbx_seq_one_letter_code
_entity_poly.pdbx_strand_id
1 'polypeptide(L)'
;MLRRMIILSGLFLLLGNFASAKVTQLDYRATFGIFGTVGTIKNRLTQNAETYEINTKVRLAGLAKVLMGGQTEHYLSKGHMKDGIMVSDFYQMTSEKGDKKVVKEYRIDHDKKSVTKRVRKWKKERLVEDHTERLKFYAEDDLLTLYFNLGNAVKEKQKGKTYLFKSVGLEKQKGKVQITVPDEGHVAAYKKDLGQDGKIYAKAFIHQKNFRKKKGDILLSVAEDGFIHRSVIKDILLYGDAKLTRIK
;
A
#
# COMPACT_ATOMS: atom_id res chain seq x y z
N MET A 1 42.62 -58.98 -25.08
CA MET A 1 41.24 -58.54 -25.32
C MET A 1 40.94 -57.40 -24.36
N LEU A 2 40.96 -56.16 -24.83
CA LEU A 2 40.84 -54.94 -24.00
C LEU A 2 39.36 -54.47 -24.05
N ARG A 3 38.60 -54.63 -22.96
CA ARG A 3 37.24 -54.07 -22.83
C ARG A 3 37.34 -52.57 -22.50
N ARG A 4 37.01 -51.73 -23.43
CA ARG A 4 36.86 -50.28 -23.23
C ARG A 4 35.52 -50.02 -22.50
N MET A 5 35.60 -49.57 -21.25
CA MET A 5 34.48 -49.02 -20.50
C MET A 5 34.29 -47.55 -20.94
N ILE A 6 33.18 -47.25 -21.57
CA ILE A 6 32.75 -45.88 -21.89
C ILE A 6 31.99 -45.36 -20.67
N ILE A 7 32.60 -44.43 -19.96
CA ILE A 7 31.93 -43.66 -18.90
C ILE A 7 31.14 -42.54 -19.56
N LEU A 8 29.84 -42.68 -19.59
CA LEU A 8 28.92 -41.64 -20.05
C LEU A 8 28.74 -40.64 -18.89
N SER A 9 29.51 -39.55 -18.89
CA SER A 9 29.29 -38.43 -17.92
C SER A 9 28.06 -37.67 -18.33
N GLY A 10 26.92 -37.97 -17.66
CA GLY A 10 25.70 -37.18 -17.77
C GLY A 10 25.91 -35.79 -17.13
N LEU A 11 26.14 -34.80 -17.98
CA LEU A 11 26.15 -33.39 -17.59
C LEU A 11 24.70 -32.98 -17.31
N PHE A 12 24.27 -33.04 -16.06
CA PHE A 12 23.00 -32.46 -15.60
C PHE A 12 23.13 -30.94 -15.65
N LEU A 13 22.72 -30.32 -16.73
CA LEU A 13 22.50 -28.88 -16.80
C LEU A 13 21.33 -28.55 -15.87
N LEU A 14 21.62 -28.14 -14.66
CA LEU A 14 20.70 -27.43 -13.77
C LEU A 14 20.36 -26.10 -14.44
N LEU A 15 19.37 -26.09 -15.30
CA LEU A 15 18.71 -24.87 -15.74
C LEU A 15 17.98 -24.31 -14.52
N GLY A 16 18.70 -23.56 -13.70
CA GLY A 16 18.10 -22.73 -12.69
C GLY A 16 17.17 -21.74 -13.40
N ASN A 17 15.86 -21.93 -13.26
CA ASN A 17 14.88 -20.93 -13.62
C ASN A 17 15.14 -19.71 -12.74
N PHE A 18 15.97 -18.77 -13.19
CA PHE A 18 16.03 -17.43 -12.64
C PHE A 18 14.67 -16.79 -12.94
N ALA A 19 13.72 -16.92 -12.02
CA ALA A 19 12.46 -16.22 -12.11
C ALA A 19 12.77 -14.72 -12.15
N SER A 20 12.70 -14.14 -13.35
CA SER A 20 12.96 -12.72 -13.56
C SER A 20 11.96 -11.91 -12.74
N ALA A 21 12.45 -11.02 -11.89
CA ALA A 21 11.59 -10.17 -11.09
C ALA A 21 10.82 -9.21 -12.01
N LYS A 22 9.50 -9.24 -11.96
CA LYS A 22 8.63 -8.29 -12.65
C LYS A 22 8.66 -6.96 -11.91
N VAL A 23 8.89 -5.88 -12.63
CA VAL A 23 8.83 -4.51 -12.12
C VAL A 23 7.62 -3.80 -12.69
N THR A 24 6.75 -3.30 -11.81
CA THR A 24 5.58 -2.48 -12.17
C THR A 24 5.75 -1.09 -11.55
N GLN A 25 5.57 -0.05 -12.35
CA GLN A 25 5.55 1.35 -11.89
C GLN A 25 4.12 1.86 -11.95
N LEU A 26 3.67 2.50 -10.85
CA LEU A 26 2.35 3.09 -10.72
C LEU A 26 2.51 4.49 -10.15
N ASP A 27 2.44 5.47 -11.01
CA ASP A 27 2.59 6.88 -10.62
C ASP A 27 1.22 7.55 -10.54
N TYR A 28 1.00 8.30 -9.47
CA TYR A 28 -0.26 9.01 -9.23
C TYR A 28 -0.02 10.51 -9.10
N ARG A 29 -0.97 11.28 -9.63
CA ARG A 29 -1.11 12.70 -9.36
C ARG A 29 -2.12 12.90 -8.23
N ALA A 30 -1.72 13.67 -7.22
CA ALA A 30 -2.61 14.12 -6.16
C ALA A 30 -3.15 15.51 -6.47
N THR A 31 -4.47 15.68 -6.44
CA THR A 31 -5.15 16.96 -6.55
C THR A 31 -6.02 17.21 -5.33
N PHE A 32 -6.24 18.48 -4.97
CA PHE A 32 -6.96 18.81 -3.76
C PHE A 32 -7.81 20.07 -3.93
N GLY A 33 -9.13 19.90 -4.00
CA GLY A 33 -10.09 20.98 -4.11
C GLY A 33 -9.68 22.05 -5.11
N ILE A 34 -9.72 23.31 -4.71
CA ILE A 34 -9.34 24.50 -5.50
C ILE A 34 -7.81 24.65 -5.69
N PHE A 35 -7.00 23.92 -4.94
CA PHE A 35 -5.53 24.03 -5.02
C PHE A 35 -4.91 23.30 -6.22
N GLY A 36 -5.72 22.54 -6.98
CA GLY A 36 -5.23 21.79 -8.13
C GLY A 36 -4.25 20.68 -7.75
N THR A 37 -3.14 20.55 -8.47
CA THR A 37 -2.13 19.52 -8.19
C THR A 37 -1.33 19.87 -6.94
N VAL A 38 -1.39 18.99 -5.94
CA VAL A 38 -0.73 19.15 -4.63
C VAL A 38 0.44 18.19 -4.42
N GLY A 39 0.65 17.26 -5.34
CA GLY A 39 1.78 16.35 -5.25
C GLY A 39 1.72 15.18 -6.23
N THR A 40 2.72 14.31 -6.09
CA THR A 40 2.83 13.05 -6.83
C THR A 40 3.21 11.92 -5.89
N ILE A 41 2.71 10.73 -6.18
CA ILE A 41 3.07 9.49 -5.50
C ILE A 41 3.69 8.58 -6.55
N LYS A 42 4.93 8.18 -6.34
CA LYS A 42 5.65 7.24 -7.21
C LYS A 42 5.76 5.91 -6.51
N ASN A 43 5.24 4.88 -7.14
CA ASN A 43 5.30 3.52 -6.63
C ASN A 43 6.08 2.63 -7.58
N ARG A 44 6.90 1.77 -6.99
CA ARG A 44 7.59 0.69 -7.69
C ARG A 44 7.31 -0.61 -6.95
N LEU A 45 6.62 -1.52 -7.61
CA LEU A 45 6.44 -2.90 -7.17
C LEU A 45 7.46 -3.77 -7.92
N THR A 46 8.27 -4.50 -7.19
CA THR A 46 9.15 -5.54 -7.70
C THR A 46 8.68 -6.86 -7.10
N GLN A 47 8.36 -7.85 -7.94
CA GLN A 47 7.86 -9.13 -7.47
C GLN A 47 8.35 -10.29 -8.32
N ASN A 48 8.53 -11.45 -7.71
CA ASN A 48 8.72 -12.73 -8.36
C ASN A 48 7.70 -13.74 -7.84
N ALA A 49 7.90 -15.05 -8.06
CA ALA A 49 6.97 -16.07 -7.58
C ALA A 49 6.92 -16.21 -6.04
N GLU A 50 7.97 -15.80 -5.33
CA GLU A 50 8.13 -16.04 -3.91
C GLU A 50 8.02 -14.76 -3.06
N THR A 51 8.52 -13.63 -3.57
CA THR A 51 8.66 -12.40 -2.77
C THR A 51 8.22 -11.16 -3.53
N TYR A 52 7.93 -10.11 -2.78
CA TYR A 52 7.69 -8.79 -3.34
C TYR A 52 8.34 -7.67 -2.50
N GLU A 53 8.55 -6.53 -3.16
CA GLU A 53 8.89 -5.26 -2.53
C GLU A 53 8.07 -4.13 -3.18
N ILE A 54 7.38 -3.33 -2.37
CA ILE A 54 6.71 -2.09 -2.78
C ILE A 54 7.45 -0.91 -2.19
N ASN A 55 7.89 -0.01 -3.04
CA ASN A 55 8.58 1.22 -2.67
C ASN A 55 7.76 2.42 -3.14
N THR A 56 7.31 3.25 -2.20
CA THR A 56 6.42 4.39 -2.44
C THR A 56 7.06 5.68 -1.95
N LYS A 57 7.17 6.68 -2.83
CA LYS A 57 7.68 8.02 -2.52
C LYS A 57 6.58 9.04 -2.73
N VAL A 58 6.23 9.78 -1.69
CA VAL A 58 5.26 10.88 -1.73
C VAL A 58 6.02 12.20 -1.80
N ARG A 59 5.73 13.01 -2.80
CA ARG A 59 6.28 14.36 -2.97
C ARG A 59 5.16 15.37 -3.03
N LEU A 60 5.12 16.27 -2.08
CA LEU A 60 4.20 17.41 -2.09
C LEU A 60 4.73 18.52 -2.99
N ALA A 61 3.83 19.27 -3.59
CA ALA A 61 4.13 20.38 -4.49
C ALA A 61 3.27 21.61 -4.13
N GLY A 62 3.64 22.78 -4.65
CA GLY A 62 2.88 24.02 -4.52
C GLY A 62 2.59 24.40 -3.06
N LEU A 63 1.40 24.93 -2.82
CA LEU A 63 0.95 25.34 -1.49
C LEU A 63 0.92 24.20 -0.49
N ALA A 64 0.61 22.97 -0.91
CA ALA A 64 0.61 21.81 0.00
C ALA A 64 1.99 21.55 0.60
N LYS A 65 3.07 21.74 -0.19
CA LYS A 65 4.45 21.64 0.32
C LYS A 65 4.71 22.68 1.41
N VAL A 66 4.25 23.90 1.21
CA VAL A 66 4.42 25.00 2.17
C VAL A 66 3.61 24.72 3.44
N LEU A 67 2.31 24.40 3.32
CA LEU A 67 1.41 24.15 4.44
C LEU A 67 1.85 22.95 5.29
N MET A 68 2.40 21.92 4.67
CA MET A 68 2.94 20.75 5.36
C MET A 68 4.38 20.93 5.83
N GLY A 69 4.98 22.13 5.62
CA GLY A 69 6.34 22.46 6.03
C GLY A 69 7.41 21.63 5.34
N GLY A 70 7.20 21.32 4.04
CA GLY A 70 8.17 20.57 3.22
C GLY A 70 8.32 19.10 3.58
N GLN A 71 7.35 18.52 4.29
CA GLN A 71 7.38 17.11 4.68
C GLN A 71 7.46 16.20 3.46
N THR A 72 8.36 15.21 3.52
CA THR A 72 8.45 14.10 2.58
C THR A 72 8.13 12.80 3.28
N GLU A 73 7.54 11.86 2.54
CA GLU A 73 7.20 10.55 3.09
C GLU A 73 7.66 9.46 2.12
N HIS A 74 8.20 8.40 2.71
CA HIS A 74 8.64 7.21 2.01
C HIS A 74 8.08 5.99 2.74
N TYR A 75 7.49 5.09 1.97
CA TYR A 75 6.92 3.85 2.47
C TYR A 75 7.59 2.67 1.76
N LEU A 76 7.88 1.64 2.53
CA LEU A 76 8.47 0.40 2.04
C LEU A 76 7.68 -0.76 2.63
N SER A 77 7.19 -1.64 1.77
CA SER A 77 6.60 -2.91 2.17
C SER A 77 7.36 -4.05 1.51
N LYS A 78 7.61 -5.11 2.26
CA LYS A 78 8.24 -6.34 1.78
C LYS A 78 7.52 -7.53 2.37
N GLY A 79 7.52 -8.62 1.61
CA GLY A 79 6.94 -9.86 2.09
C GLY A 79 7.03 -10.97 1.07
N HIS A 80 6.22 -11.97 1.27
CA HIS A 80 6.17 -13.15 0.43
C HIS A 80 4.89 -13.21 -0.39
N MET A 81 4.91 -14.07 -1.42
CA MET A 81 3.74 -14.37 -2.24
C MET A 81 3.09 -15.66 -1.73
N LYS A 82 1.78 -15.62 -1.53
CA LYS A 82 0.98 -16.79 -1.16
C LYS A 82 -0.23 -16.86 -2.10
N ASP A 83 -0.34 -17.90 -2.87
CA ASP A 83 -1.43 -18.12 -3.85
C ASP A 83 -1.64 -16.91 -4.80
N GLY A 84 -0.53 -16.28 -5.21
CA GLY A 84 -0.54 -15.11 -6.09
C GLY A 84 -0.91 -13.79 -5.39
N ILE A 85 -1.06 -13.79 -4.08
CA ILE A 85 -1.38 -12.62 -3.24
C ILE A 85 -0.15 -12.22 -2.44
N MET A 86 0.13 -10.94 -2.34
CA MET A 86 1.20 -10.40 -1.50
C MET A 86 0.80 -10.48 -0.03
N VAL A 87 1.69 -11.01 0.82
CA VAL A 87 1.53 -11.08 2.29
C VAL A 87 2.68 -10.34 2.93
N SER A 88 2.39 -9.37 3.80
CA SER A 88 3.40 -8.46 4.35
C SER A 88 4.16 -9.09 5.51
N ASP A 89 5.50 -9.07 5.45
CA ASP A 89 6.38 -9.46 6.55
C ASP A 89 7.01 -8.24 7.23
N PHE A 90 7.20 -7.18 6.45
CA PHE A 90 7.86 -5.95 6.89
C PHE A 90 7.25 -4.71 6.26
N TYR A 91 6.95 -3.70 7.09
CA TYR A 91 6.48 -2.40 6.64
C TYR A 91 7.25 -1.27 7.32
N GLN A 92 7.67 -0.28 6.55
CA GLN A 92 8.35 0.90 7.07
C GLN A 92 7.72 2.18 6.53
N MET A 93 7.55 3.14 7.43
CA MET A 93 7.18 4.52 7.11
C MET A 93 8.34 5.43 7.53
N THR A 94 8.84 6.23 6.61
CA THR A 94 9.82 7.29 6.89
C THR A 94 9.18 8.64 6.58
N SER A 95 9.23 9.56 7.54
CA SER A 95 8.77 10.93 7.38
C SER A 95 9.90 11.88 7.76
N GLU A 96 10.17 12.84 6.89
CA GLU A 96 11.20 13.85 7.08
C GLU A 96 10.59 15.25 6.94
N LYS A 97 10.88 16.13 7.92
CA LYS A 97 10.41 17.51 7.93
C LYS A 97 11.48 18.41 8.56
N GLY A 98 12.15 19.23 7.73
CA GLY A 98 13.28 20.04 8.19
C GLY A 98 14.39 19.15 8.78
N ASP A 99 14.77 19.43 10.02
CA ASP A 99 15.79 18.69 10.77
C ASP A 99 15.27 17.45 11.51
N LYS A 100 13.99 17.11 11.32
CA LYS A 100 13.33 15.99 12.00
C LYS A 100 13.10 14.83 11.04
N LYS A 101 13.46 13.62 11.49
CA LYS A 101 13.16 12.36 10.81
C LYS A 101 12.48 11.41 11.78
N VAL A 102 11.44 10.75 11.31
CA VAL A 102 10.73 9.69 12.05
C VAL A 102 10.68 8.45 11.16
N VAL A 103 11.11 7.32 11.72
CA VAL A 103 11.00 6.00 11.08
C VAL A 103 10.16 5.12 11.98
N LYS A 104 9.11 4.53 11.40
CA LYS A 104 8.30 3.49 12.04
C LYS A 104 8.47 2.21 11.24
N GLU A 105 8.88 1.14 11.91
CA GLU A 105 9.06 -0.18 11.33
C GLU A 105 8.10 -1.15 11.99
N TYR A 106 7.48 -2.01 11.18
CA TYR A 106 6.60 -3.07 11.62
C TYR A 106 7.14 -4.39 11.08
N ARG A 107 7.27 -5.38 11.97
CA ARG A 107 7.61 -6.75 11.63
C ARG A 107 6.43 -7.63 12.00
N ILE A 108 5.94 -8.38 11.03
CA ILE A 108 4.78 -9.25 11.17
C ILE A 108 5.30 -10.69 11.27
N ASP A 109 4.98 -11.34 12.37
CA ASP A 109 5.27 -12.77 12.61
C ASP A 109 3.95 -13.53 12.44
N HIS A 110 3.80 -14.21 11.31
CA HIS A 110 2.57 -14.89 10.93
C HIS A 110 2.35 -16.17 11.76
N ASP A 111 3.42 -16.86 12.15
CA ASP A 111 3.35 -18.07 12.96
C ASP A 111 2.87 -17.74 14.37
N LYS A 112 3.46 -16.71 14.98
CA LYS A 112 3.08 -16.25 16.33
C LYS A 112 1.88 -15.32 16.35
N LYS A 113 1.32 -14.98 15.17
CA LYS A 113 0.24 -14.00 15.01
C LYS A 113 0.51 -12.73 15.81
N SER A 114 1.69 -12.14 15.60
CA SER A 114 2.13 -10.98 16.35
C SER A 114 2.80 -9.93 15.48
N VAL A 115 2.75 -8.68 15.92
CA VAL A 115 3.39 -7.56 15.26
C VAL A 115 4.26 -6.81 16.25
N THR A 116 5.53 -6.60 15.87
CA THR A 116 6.45 -5.73 16.59
C THR A 116 6.60 -4.42 15.84
N LYS A 117 6.46 -3.32 16.55
CA LYS A 117 6.64 -1.97 16.02
C LYS A 117 7.82 -1.31 16.70
N ARG A 118 8.73 -0.73 15.92
CA ARG A 118 9.83 0.11 16.38
C ARG A 118 9.65 1.53 15.87
N VAL A 119 9.79 2.52 16.72
CA VAL A 119 9.74 3.95 16.38
C VAL A 119 11.09 4.57 16.70
N ARG A 120 11.71 5.18 15.69
CA ARG A 120 12.95 5.94 15.86
C ARG A 120 12.73 7.37 15.41
N LYS A 121 13.23 8.33 16.19
CA LYS A 121 13.15 9.76 15.89
C LYS A 121 14.52 10.39 15.96
N TRP A 122 14.80 11.22 14.99
CA TRP A 122 16.02 12.03 14.93
C TRP A 122 15.66 13.51 14.90
N LYS A 123 16.54 14.32 15.49
CA LYS A 123 16.56 15.77 15.39
C LYS A 123 17.99 16.21 15.16
N LYS A 124 18.26 16.96 14.07
CA LYS A 124 19.62 17.35 13.65
C LYS A 124 20.57 16.14 13.64
N GLU A 125 20.17 15.08 12.94
CA GLU A 125 20.90 13.80 12.79
C GLU A 125 21.12 13.00 14.09
N ARG A 126 20.84 13.58 15.27
CA ARG A 126 20.93 12.89 16.55
C ARG A 126 19.69 12.06 16.81
N LEU A 127 19.87 10.78 17.14
CA LEU A 127 18.78 9.89 17.58
C LEU A 127 18.28 10.37 18.95
N VAL A 128 17.00 10.74 19.04
CA VAL A 128 16.36 11.29 20.25
C VAL A 128 15.33 10.33 20.84
N GLU A 129 14.88 9.34 20.08
CA GLU A 129 13.95 8.31 20.55
C GLU A 129 14.19 7.03 19.79
N ASP A 130 14.22 5.91 20.51
CA ASP A 130 14.21 4.54 19.96
C ASP A 130 13.36 3.67 20.89
N HIS A 131 12.19 3.30 20.42
CA HIS A 131 11.21 2.55 21.21
C HIS A 131 10.69 1.38 20.40
N THR A 132 10.60 0.21 21.04
CA THR A 132 10.03 -1.00 20.46
C THR A 132 8.88 -1.47 21.32
N GLU A 133 7.75 -1.81 20.67
CA GLU A 133 6.56 -2.34 21.34
C GLU A 133 5.95 -3.50 20.55
N ARG A 134 5.30 -4.41 21.21
CA ARG A 134 4.42 -5.41 20.59
C ARG A 134 3.02 -4.82 20.51
N LEU A 135 2.42 -4.83 19.31
CA LEU A 135 1.06 -4.33 19.12
C LEU A 135 0.05 -5.26 19.80
N LYS A 136 -1.03 -4.67 20.31
CA LYS A 136 -2.15 -5.40 20.96
C LYS A 136 -3.13 -6.03 19.95
N PHE A 137 -2.73 -6.14 18.68
CA PHE A 137 -3.50 -6.79 17.62
C PHE A 137 -2.55 -7.37 16.58
N TYR A 138 -3.04 -8.38 15.88
CA TYR A 138 -2.39 -8.96 14.71
C TYR A 138 -3.09 -8.48 13.43
N ALA A 139 -2.30 -8.22 12.40
CA ALA A 139 -2.74 -7.94 11.03
C ALA A 139 -1.86 -8.75 10.08
N GLU A 140 -2.45 -9.30 9.03
CA GLU A 140 -1.74 -10.09 8.02
C GLU A 140 -0.99 -9.20 7.03
N ASP A 141 -1.47 -7.94 6.89
CA ASP A 141 -0.93 -7.01 5.91
C ASP A 141 -0.57 -5.66 6.54
N ASP A 142 0.16 -4.86 5.78
CA ASP A 142 0.26 -3.43 5.96
C ASP A 142 -0.67 -2.69 4.99
N LEU A 143 -0.84 -1.37 5.22
CA LEU A 143 -1.70 -0.54 4.38
C LEU A 143 -1.28 -0.49 2.92
N LEU A 144 0.02 -0.51 2.64
CA LEU A 144 0.54 -0.43 1.29
C LEU A 144 0.27 -1.73 0.53
N THR A 145 0.54 -2.88 1.17
CA THR A 145 0.21 -4.21 0.64
C THR A 145 -1.28 -4.37 0.40
N LEU A 146 -2.13 -3.99 1.37
CA LEU A 146 -3.58 -4.02 1.19
C LEU A 146 -4.06 -3.14 0.03
N TYR A 147 -3.44 -1.96 -0.15
CA TYR A 147 -3.74 -1.06 -1.27
C TYR A 147 -3.40 -1.71 -2.62
N PHE A 148 -2.25 -2.37 -2.72
CA PHE A 148 -1.82 -3.05 -3.95
C PHE A 148 -2.57 -4.35 -4.21
N ASN A 149 -3.00 -5.05 -3.17
CA ASN A 149 -3.82 -6.26 -3.26
C ASN A 149 -5.31 -5.97 -3.48
N LEU A 150 -5.75 -4.71 -3.45
CA LEU A 150 -7.18 -4.39 -3.37
C LEU A 150 -7.99 -5.07 -4.49
N GLY A 151 -7.49 -5.05 -5.73
CA GLY A 151 -8.16 -5.70 -6.86
C GLY A 151 -8.43 -7.18 -6.60
N ASN A 152 -7.42 -7.91 -6.14
CA ASN A 152 -7.55 -9.33 -5.78
C ASN A 152 -8.45 -9.53 -4.55
N ALA A 153 -8.30 -8.66 -3.54
CA ALA A 153 -9.06 -8.76 -2.30
C ALA A 153 -10.58 -8.58 -2.48
N VAL A 154 -11.00 -7.82 -3.51
CA VAL A 154 -12.43 -7.52 -3.74
C VAL A 154 -13.02 -8.18 -4.99
N LYS A 155 -12.21 -8.79 -5.86
CA LYS A 155 -12.63 -9.37 -7.15
C LYS A 155 -13.81 -10.36 -7.02
N GLU A 156 -13.74 -11.22 -6.02
CA GLU A 156 -14.72 -12.29 -5.79
C GLU A 156 -15.71 -11.95 -4.66
N LYS A 157 -15.71 -10.70 -4.19
CA LYS A 157 -16.57 -10.29 -3.08
C LYS A 157 -17.98 -9.97 -3.58
N GLN A 158 -18.97 -10.36 -2.80
CA GLN A 158 -20.37 -10.06 -3.10
C GLN A 158 -20.64 -8.57 -3.10
N LYS A 159 -21.37 -8.10 -4.10
CA LYS A 159 -21.86 -6.72 -4.18
C LYS A 159 -22.80 -6.39 -3.03
N GLY A 160 -22.81 -5.13 -2.59
CA GLY A 160 -23.62 -4.65 -1.47
C GLY A 160 -23.08 -5.04 -0.08
N LYS A 161 -21.95 -5.73 0.02
CA LYS A 161 -21.37 -6.21 1.29
C LYS A 161 -20.18 -5.40 1.74
N THR A 162 -19.98 -5.36 3.06
CA THR A 162 -18.80 -4.78 3.72
C THR A 162 -17.96 -5.89 4.32
N TYR A 163 -16.67 -5.81 4.05
CA TYR A 163 -15.66 -6.77 4.50
C TYR A 163 -14.67 -6.07 5.44
N LEU A 164 -14.22 -6.79 6.46
CA LEU A 164 -13.28 -6.29 7.44
C LEU A 164 -11.89 -6.88 7.15
N PHE A 165 -10.95 -6.01 6.87
CA PHE A 165 -9.51 -6.32 6.76
C PHE A 165 -8.77 -5.78 7.99
N LYS A 166 -7.57 -6.29 8.21
CA LYS A 166 -6.67 -5.78 9.24
C LYS A 166 -5.32 -5.45 8.62
N SER A 167 -4.79 -4.29 8.96
CA SER A 167 -3.54 -3.78 8.40
C SER A 167 -2.74 -3.04 9.47
N VAL A 168 -1.43 -3.21 9.50
CA VAL A 168 -0.55 -2.37 10.32
C VAL A 168 -0.48 -0.95 9.74
N GLY A 169 -0.07 0.03 10.55
CA GLY A 169 -0.09 1.45 10.18
C GLY A 169 -1.35 2.20 10.62
N LEU A 170 -2.35 1.51 11.19
CA LEU A 170 -3.62 2.05 11.68
C LEU A 170 -3.87 1.68 13.14
N GLU A 171 -2.93 1.97 14.03
CA GLU A 171 -2.98 1.51 15.43
C GLU A 171 -4.21 2.02 16.19
N LYS A 172 -4.65 3.25 15.91
CA LYS A 172 -5.81 3.86 16.62
C LYS A 172 -7.10 3.08 16.46
N GLN A 173 -7.24 2.33 15.37
CA GLN A 173 -8.40 1.48 15.09
C GLN A 173 -8.07 -0.02 15.15
N LYS A 174 -6.98 -0.38 15.81
CA LYS A 174 -6.48 -1.77 15.94
C LYS A 174 -6.33 -2.44 14.57
N GLY A 175 -5.86 -1.68 13.57
CA GLY A 175 -5.62 -2.14 12.21
C GLY A 175 -6.87 -2.33 11.35
N LYS A 176 -8.07 -2.09 11.83
CA LYS A 176 -9.31 -2.38 11.10
C LYS A 176 -9.49 -1.46 9.88
N VAL A 177 -9.72 -2.06 8.71
CA VAL A 177 -10.09 -1.40 7.46
C VAL A 177 -11.37 -2.04 6.96
N GLN A 178 -12.44 -1.26 6.84
CA GLN A 178 -13.68 -1.74 6.24
C GLN A 178 -13.68 -1.42 4.76
N ILE A 179 -13.96 -2.41 3.92
CA ILE A 179 -14.08 -2.25 2.47
C ILE A 179 -15.47 -2.69 2.06
N THR A 180 -16.24 -1.77 1.47
CA THR A 180 -17.57 -2.02 0.93
C THR A 180 -17.47 -2.12 -0.59
N VAL A 181 -17.98 -3.20 -1.16
CA VAL A 181 -18.21 -3.34 -2.60
C VAL A 181 -19.64 -2.86 -2.88
N PRO A 182 -19.85 -1.82 -3.71
CA PRO A 182 -21.20 -1.31 -3.97
C PRO A 182 -22.06 -2.34 -4.70
N ASP A 183 -23.35 -2.32 -4.46
CA ASP A 183 -24.32 -3.00 -5.30
C ASP A 183 -24.53 -2.23 -6.63
N GLU A 184 -25.31 -2.80 -7.54
CA GLU A 184 -25.52 -2.23 -8.86
C GLU A 184 -26.21 -0.86 -8.82
N GLY A 185 -27.16 -0.66 -7.88
CA GLY A 185 -27.87 0.60 -7.72
C GLY A 185 -26.97 1.75 -7.26
N HIS A 186 -25.88 1.45 -6.53
CA HIS A 186 -24.95 2.44 -6.00
C HIS A 186 -23.70 2.68 -6.88
N VAL A 187 -23.40 1.81 -7.83
CA VAL A 187 -22.22 1.94 -8.71
C VAL A 187 -22.20 3.27 -9.47
N ALA A 188 -23.35 3.77 -9.90
CA ALA A 188 -23.46 5.06 -10.61
C ALA A 188 -22.92 6.24 -9.79
N ALA A 189 -23.16 6.26 -8.49
CA ALA A 189 -22.64 7.29 -7.59
C ALA A 189 -21.10 7.24 -7.48
N TYR A 190 -20.51 6.04 -7.44
CA TYR A 190 -19.04 5.88 -7.43
C TYR A 190 -18.43 6.32 -8.76
N LYS A 191 -19.06 5.99 -9.88
CA LYS A 191 -18.61 6.41 -11.22
C LYS A 191 -18.59 7.92 -11.40
N LYS A 192 -19.51 8.64 -10.77
CA LYS A 192 -19.53 10.11 -10.78
C LYS A 192 -18.26 10.73 -10.20
N ASP A 193 -17.73 10.16 -9.12
CA ASP A 193 -16.53 10.67 -8.45
C ASP A 193 -15.22 10.09 -9.05
N LEU A 194 -15.26 8.83 -9.49
CA LEU A 194 -14.08 8.04 -9.88
C LEU A 194 -13.91 7.88 -11.39
N GLY A 195 -14.92 8.25 -12.22
CA GLY A 195 -14.92 8.02 -13.65
C GLY A 195 -15.47 6.65 -14.04
N GLN A 196 -15.65 6.45 -15.36
CA GLN A 196 -16.30 5.25 -15.95
C GLN A 196 -15.33 4.10 -16.23
N ASP A 197 -14.04 4.35 -16.18
CA ASP A 197 -12.93 3.50 -16.61
C ASP A 197 -12.44 2.51 -15.54
N GLY A 198 -13.10 2.46 -14.39
CA GLY A 198 -12.84 1.43 -13.36
C GLY A 198 -13.52 0.10 -13.70
N LYS A 199 -12.81 -1.00 -13.55
CA LYS A 199 -13.35 -2.37 -13.62
C LYS A 199 -14.13 -2.75 -12.37
N ILE A 200 -13.57 -2.37 -11.21
CA ILE A 200 -14.15 -2.61 -9.89
C ILE A 200 -14.20 -1.28 -9.14
N TYR A 201 -15.27 -1.09 -8.38
CA TYR A 201 -15.45 0.05 -7.49
C TYR A 201 -15.56 -0.44 -6.04
N ALA A 202 -14.95 0.28 -5.12
CA ALA A 202 -15.01 -0.02 -3.70
C ALA A 202 -14.97 1.26 -2.86
N LYS A 203 -15.39 1.15 -1.62
CA LYS A 203 -15.25 2.19 -0.61
C LYS A 203 -14.48 1.63 0.57
N ALA A 204 -13.33 2.21 0.90
CA ALA A 204 -12.63 1.93 2.14
C ALA A 204 -13.03 2.96 3.20
N PHE A 205 -13.16 2.50 4.44
CA PHE A 205 -13.44 3.33 5.57
C PHE A 205 -12.30 3.26 6.59
N ILE A 206 -11.73 4.42 6.90
CA ILE A 206 -10.63 4.58 7.86
C ILE A 206 -10.99 5.65 8.88
N HIS A 207 -10.85 5.33 10.18
CA HIS A 207 -11.03 6.31 11.24
C HIS A 207 -9.82 7.24 11.33
N GLN A 208 -9.96 8.48 10.89
CA GLN A 208 -8.92 9.50 11.06
C GLN A 208 -9.49 10.79 11.68
N LYS A 209 -8.68 11.44 12.52
CA LYS A 209 -9.08 12.70 13.16
C LYS A 209 -9.23 13.87 12.18
N ASN A 210 -8.58 13.77 11.02
CA ASN A 210 -8.51 14.85 10.03
C ASN A 210 -9.73 14.92 9.10
N PHE A 211 -10.71 14.03 9.25
CA PHE A 211 -11.95 14.08 8.49
C PHE A 211 -13.03 14.86 9.24
N ARG A 212 -13.81 15.67 8.51
CA ARG A 212 -14.84 16.56 9.06
C ARG A 212 -15.85 15.84 9.97
N LYS A 213 -16.20 14.60 9.66
CA LYS A 213 -17.10 13.76 10.47
C LYS A 213 -16.38 12.71 11.29
N LYS A 214 -15.04 12.82 11.47
CA LYS A 214 -14.19 11.76 12.04
C LYS A 214 -14.30 10.41 11.29
N LYS A 215 -14.93 10.43 10.12
CA LYS A 215 -15.17 9.30 9.23
C LYS A 215 -14.51 9.64 7.90
N GLY A 216 -13.59 8.81 7.43
CA GLY A 216 -12.91 8.99 6.16
C GLY A 216 -13.38 7.93 5.17
N ASP A 217 -14.34 8.29 4.33
CA ASP A 217 -14.68 7.49 3.17
C ASP A 217 -13.64 7.73 2.09
N ILE A 218 -13.01 6.65 1.64
CA ILE A 218 -12.08 6.64 0.52
C ILE A 218 -12.74 5.84 -0.59
N LEU A 219 -13.19 6.50 -1.64
CA LEU A 219 -13.70 5.84 -2.83
C LEU A 219 -12.54 5.39 -3.69
N LEU A 220 -12.65 4.21 -4.28
CA LEU A 220 -11.58 3.55 -5.02
C LEU A 220 -12.14 2.95 -6.31
N SER A 221 -11.43 3.14 -7.43
CA SER A 221 -11.63 2.37 -8.65
C SER A 221 -10.36 1.57 -8.98
N VAL A 222 -10.55 0.32 -9.37
CA VAL A 222 -9.49 -0.60 -9.78
C VAL A 222 -9.56 -0.76 -11.31
N ALA A 223 -8.42 -0.68 -11.97
CA ALA A 223 -8.32 -0.88 -13.42
C ALA A 223 -8.30 -2.37 -13.78
N GLU A 224 -8.27 -2.67 -15.08
CA GLU A 224 -8.24 -4.05 -15.62
C GLU A 224 -6.99 -4.82 -15.14
N ASP A 225 -5.88 -4.13 -14.92
CA ASP A 225 -4.62 -4.72 -14.43
C ASP A 225 -4.63 -5.05 -12.93
N GLY A 226 -5.76 -4.85 -12.25
CA GLY A 226 -5.95 -5.15 -10.83
C GLY A 226 -5.43 -4.08 -9.86
N PHE A 227 -4.80 -3.00 -10.35
CA PHE A 227 -4.31 -1.92 -9.51
C PHE A 227 -5.31 -0.75 -9.45
N ILE A 228 -5.21 0.04 -8.39
CA ILE A 228 -6.05 1.22 -8.22
C ILE A 228 -5.78 2.21 -9.35
N HIS A 229 -6.85 2.66 -10.01
CA HIS A 229 -6.82 3.67 -11.04
C HIS A 229 -7.05 5.07 -10.49
N ARG A 230 -8.11 5.23 -9.67
CA ARG A 230 -8.42 6.47 -8.97
C ARG A 230 -8.81 6.21 -7.53
N SER A 231 -8.51 7.17 -6.66
CA SER A 231 -9.08 7.23 -5.34
C SER A 231 -9.51 8.65 -5.00
N VAL A 232 -10.63 8.77 -4.26
CA VAL A 232 -11.17 10.04 -3.80
C VAL A 232 -11.38 9.94 -2.30
N ILE A 233 -10.71 10.81 -1.55
CA ILE A 233 -10.91 10.98 -0.12
C ILE A 233 -11.92 12.11 0.05
N LYS A 234 -13.09 11.78 0.58
CA LYS A 234 -14.19 12.73 0.73
C LYS A 234 -14.06 13.57 1.99
N ASP A 235 -14.56 14.80 1.93
CA ASP A 235 -14.79 15.67 3.09
C ASP A 235 -13.54 15.90 3.98
N ILE A 236 -12.39 16.18 3.38
CA ILE A 236 -11.23 16.62 4.16
C ILE A 236 -11.53 18.01 4.72
N LEU A 237 -11.32 18.17 6.04
CA LEU A 237 -11.57 19.41 6.79
C LEU A 237 -11.05 20.65 6.04
N LEU A 238 -11.95 21.62 5.82
CA LEU A 238 -11.73 22.94 5.24
C LEU A 238 -11.42 23.00 3.73
N TYR A 239 -11.10 21.89 3.07
CA TYR A 239 -10.47 21.94 1.75
C TYR A 239 -11.19 21.08 0.69
N GLY A 240 -12.22 20.32 1.06
CA GLY A 240 -12.98 19.47 0.14
C GLY A 240 -12.33 18.10 -0.10
N ASP A 241 -12.48 17.57 -1.31
CA ASP A 241 -12.03 16.22 -1.67
C ASP A 241 -10.57 16.22 -2.13
N ALA A 242 -9.80 15.24 -1.69
CA ALA A 242 -8.51 14.92 -2.28
C ALA A 242 -8.68 13.75 -3.28
N LYS A 243 -8.05 13.88 -4.45
CA LYS A 243 -8.11 12.88 -5.51
C LYS A 243 -6.71 12.40 -5.86
N LEU A 244 -6.58 11.09 -6.02
CA LEU A 244 -5.41 10.46 -6.63
C LEU A 244 -5.85 9.89 -7.97
N THR A 245 -5.11 10.20 -9.03
CA THR A 245 -5.34 9.67 -10.37
C THR A 245 -4.05 9.06 -10.89
N ARG A 246 -4.11 7.80 -11.32
CA ARG A 246 -2.97 7.13 -11.95
C ARG A 246 -2.63 7.82 -13.28
N ILE A 247 -1.34 8.09 -13.48
CA ILE A 247 -0.80 8.75 -14.67
C ILE A 247 0.19 7.86 -15.42
N LYS A 248 0.58 6.73 -14.78
CA LYS A 248 1.42 5.69 -15.37
C LYS A 248 1.10 4.34 -14.76
#